data_6ea3a2c59570a1eeb9a858a6fd7acd65
#
_entry.id   6ea3a2c59570a1eeb9a858a6fd7acd65
#
_cell.length_a   1.000
_cell.length_b   1.000
_cell.length_c   1.000
_cell.angle_alpha   90.00
_cell.angle_beta   90.00
_cell.angle_gamma   90.00
#
_symmetry.space_group_name_H-M   'P 1'
#
loop_
_entity.id
_entity.type
_entity.pdbx_description
1 polymer ?
#
loop_
_entity_poly.entity_id
_entity_poly.type
_entity_poly.pdbx_seq_one_letter_code
_entity_poly.pdbx_strand_id
1 'polypeptide(L)'
;LGGTDENIESMLRFLISRYSRVEGWRGCKTEMPKEYPDVGLYHPDSKRKIVDSIEDLPKLESPVGTIGILLMRSYVLSGDTAHYDAVIKRFAEHNIQVVPAFSGGLDARPAIEKYFKNSEKTVIDGLLSLTGFSLVGGPAYNDSEAAVSVLRELNMPYVAAHPLEFQTLSQWSGSNGGLGPIETTMLVALPELDGAINPTVFAGRHGNSGNQRAMAPCNERINILAERCEKLILLRKKSVANKKIAIIIFGFPPNAGAAGTAAYLNVFGSLYRTMLQMKLDGYDIEVPSSVEELRDQVLNGNSSKFGQDANVACRVD
;
A
#
# COMPACT_ATOMS: atom_id res chain seq x y z
N LEU A 1 0.82 -19.75 21.01
CA LEU A 1 2.23 -20.05 20.75
C LEU A 1 2.70 -19.18 19.60
N GLY A 2 3.67 -18.27 19.83
CA GLY A 2 4.35 -17.60 18.73
C GLY A 2 5.01 -18.68 17.85
N GLY A 3 4.80 -18.64 16.54
CA GLY A 3 5.33 -19.62 15.58
C GLY A 3 6.84 -19.48 15.31
N THR A 4 7.63 -19.21 16.36
CA THR A 4 9.09 -19.13 16.28
C THR A 4 9.72 -20.49 16.38
N ASP A 5 10.88 -20.68 15.76
CA ASP A 5 11.64 -21.94 15.81
C ASP A 5 11.88 -22.40 17.24
N GLU A 6 12.21 -21.47 18.16
CA GLU A 6 12.43 -21.79 19.58
C GLU A 6 11.18 -22.35 20.25
N ASN A 7 10.02 -21.74 20.00
CA ASN A 7 8.75 -22.23 20.58
C ASN A 7 8.32 -23.55 19.96
N ILE A 8 8.55 -23.74 18.66
CA ILE A 8 8.27 -25.02 17.98
C ILE A 8 9.21 -26.12 18.52
N GLU A 9 10.49 -25.83 18.68
CA GLU A 9 11.44 -26.77 19.27
C GLU A 9 11.04 -27.15 20.70
N SER A 10 10.72 -26.17 21.55
CA SER A 10 10.26 -26.41 22.93
C SER A 10 8.99 -27.25 22.96
N MET A 11 8.04 -27.00 22.07
CA MET A 11 6.82 -27.80 21.93
C MET A 11 7.15 -29.25 21.53
N LEU A 12 8.01 -29.43 20.51
CA LEU A 12 8.44 -30.77 20.08
C LEU A 12 9.16 -31.52 21.20
N ARG A 13 10.08 -30.88 21.91
CA ARG A 13 10.77 -31.46 23.09
C ARG A 13 9.78 -31.84 24.18
N PHE A 14 8.79 -31.02 24.47
CA PHE A 14 7.72 -31.34 25.42
C PHE A 14 6.93 -32.56 24.98
N LEU A 15 6.48 -32.63 23.73
CA LEU A 15 5.72 -33.78 23.22
C LEU A 15 6.56 -35.06 23.25
N ILE A 16 7.81 -35.01 22.84
CA ILE A 16 8.73 -36.13 22.87
C ILE A 16 8.98 -36.62 24.31
N SER A 17 9.27 -35.70 25.23
CA SER A 17 9.54 -36.06 26.64
C SER A 17 8.34 -36.73 27.30
N ARG A 18 7.12 -36.36 26.91
CA ARG A 18 5.89 -36.85 27.54
C ARG A 18 5.31 -38.11 26.90
N TYR A 19 5.43 -38.23 25.58
CA TYR A 19 4.72 -39.27 24.81
C TYR A 19 5.65 -40.25 24.10
N SER A 20 6.96 -40.00 24.01
CA SER A 20 7.89 -40.95 23.38
C SER A 20 7.96 -42.26 24.13
N ARG A 21 7.98 -43.36 23.37
CA ARG A 21 8.24 -44.72 23.89
C ARG A 21 9.73 -45.06 23.88
N VAL A 22 10.59 -44.22 23.33
CA VAL A 22 12.02 -44.42 23.23
C VAL A 22 12.68 -44.05 24.56
N GLU A 23 13.34 -45.02 25.19
CA GLU A 23 14.18 -44.79 26.38
C GLU A 23 15.29 -43.79 26.04
N GLY A 24 15.58 -42.83 26.86
CA GLY A 24 16.55 -41.76 26.62
C GLY A 24 15.94 -40.46 26.05
N TRP A 25 14.74 -40.51 25.51
CA TRP A 25 14.03 -39.31 25.08
C TRP A 25 13.03 -38.82 26.13
N ARG A 26 12.72 -39.66 27.11
CA ARG A 26 11.95 -39.29 28.30
C ARG A 26 12.81 -38.41 29.20
N GLY A 27 12.34 -37.22 29.52
CA GLY A 27 13.06 -36.28 30.37
C GLY A 27 13.92 -35.26 29.63
N CYS A 28 13.79 -35.12 28.32
CA CYS A 28 14.36 -33.96 27.63
C CYS A 28 13.94 -32.68 28.33
N LYS A 29 14.91 -31.80 28.60
CA LYS A 29 14.63 -30.47 29.18
C LYS A 29 13.69 -29.70 28.26
N THR A 30 12.57 -29.29 28.80
CA THR A 30 11.60 -28.45 28.11
C THR A 30 11.65 -27.04 28.69
N GLU A 31 11.59 -26.05 27.83
CA GLU A 31 11.52 -24.64 28.23
C GLU A 31 10.08 -24.13 28.12
N MET A 32 9.75 -23.15 28.94
CA MET A 32 8.45 -22.47 28.81
C MET A 32 8.43 -21.70 27.48
N PRO A 33 7.26 -21.63 26.82
CA PRO A 33 7.12 -20.85 25.61
C PRO A 33 7.50 -19.39 25.86
N LYS A 34 8.27 -18.82 24.93
CA LYS A 34 8.53 -17.38 24.93
C LYS A 34 7.28 -16.64 24.46
N GLU A 35 6.92 -15.62 25.21
CA GLU A 35 5.87 -14.70 24.81
C GLU A 35 6.42 -13.59 23.93
N TYR A 36 5.67 -13.23 22.92
CA TYR A 36 5.99 -12.14 21.99
C TYR A 36 4.88 -11.10 22.04
N PRO A 37 5.20 -9.82 21.87
CA PRO A 37 4.20 -8.76 21.93
C PRO A 37 3.15 -8.96 20.85
N ASP A 38 1.90 -8.60 21.17
CA ASP A 38 0.82 -8.62 20.18
C ASP A 38 0.93 -7.43 19.22
N VAL A 39 1.51 -6.32 19.68
CA VAL A 39 1.74 -5.13 18.88
C VAL A 39 3.19 -4.70 19.04
N GLY A 40 3.90 -4.53 17.94
CA GLY A 40 5.31 -4.18 17.93
C GLY A 40 5.77 -3.59 16.61
N LEU A 41 7.02 -3.14 16.59
CA LEU A 41 7.72 -2.68 15.40
C LEU A 41 8.73 -3.74 14.96
N TYR A 42 8.94 -3.82 13.65
CA TYR A 42 9.94 -4.71 13.05
C TYR A 42 10.90 -3.91 12.19
N HIS A 43 12.21 -4.14 12.34
CA HIS A 43 13.18 -3.60 11.39
C HIS A 43 14.40 -4.55 11.29
N PRO A 44 14.86 -4.94 10.07
CA PRO A 44 15.96 -5.88 9.91
C PRO A 44 17.28 -5.40 10.52
N ASP A 45 17.54 -4.08 10.50
CA ASP A 45 18.79 -3.47 10.94
C ASP A 45 18.75 -2.97 12.39
N SER A 46 17.65 -3.11 13.12
CA SER A 46 17.59 -2.83 14.54
C SER A 46 18.36 -3.88 15.35
N LYS A 47 18.99 -3.48 16.48
CA LYS A 47 19.71 -4.41 17.37
C LYS A 47 18.89 -5.63 17.77
N ARG A 48 17.63 -5.40 18.06
CA ARG A 48 16.61 -6.44 18.17
C ARG A 48 15.66 -6.22 17.00
N LYS A 49 15.42 -7.22 16.18
CA LYS A 49 14.54 -7.12 15.02
C LYS A 49 13.12 -6.68 15.39
N ILE A 50 12.66 -7.05 16.59
CA ILE A 50 11.39 -6.59 17.17
C ILE A 50 11.71 -5.59 18.28
N VAL A 51 11.16 -4.39 18.15
CA VAL A 51 11.32 -3.27 19.09
C VAL A 51 9.96 -2.70 19.48
N ASP A 52 9.92 -1.98 20.58
CA ASP A 52 8.67 -1.43 21.13
C ASP A 52 8.53 0.08 20.96
N SER A 53 9.63 0.78 20.62
CA SER A 53 9.64 2.22 20.42
C SER A 53 10.11 2.62 19.03
N ILE A 54 9.51 3.70 18.48
CA ILE A 54 9.94 4.31 17.22
C ILE A 54 11.38 4.84 17.30
N GLU A 55 11.81 5.25 18.49
CA GLU A 55 13.15 5.75 18.75
C GLU A 55 14.24 4.69 18.52
N ASP A 56 13.88 3.42 18.62
CA ASP A 56 14.77 2.26 18.39
C ASP A 56 14.91 1.90 16.90
N LEU A 57 14.12 2.53 16.03
CA LEU A 57 14.23 2.33 14.59
C LEU A 57 15.39 3.12 14.00
N PRO A 58 16.06 2.61 12.95
CA PRO A 58 17.03 3.39 12.19
C PRO A 58 16.39 4.68 11.65
N LYS A 59 17.12 5.79 11.79
CA LYS A 59 16.65 7.12 11.34
C LYS A 59 17.42 7.55 10.11
N LEU A 60 16.70 8.08 9.13
CA LEU A 60 17.27 8.73 7.95
C LEU A 60 17.53 10.22 8.23
N GLU A 61 18.56 10.76 7.59
CA GLU A 61 18.81 12.19 7.60
C GLU A 61 17.89 12.89 6.60
N SER A 62 17.06 13.83 7.07
CA SER A 62 16.16 14.65 6.24
C SER A 62 15.30 13.84 5.26
N PRO A 63 14.48 12.90 5.72
CA PRO A 63 13.66 12.08 4.82
C PRO A 63 12.62 12.92 4.07
N VAL A 64 12.27 12.48 2.88
CA VAL A 64 11.19 13.05 2.05
C VAL A 64 9.86 13.02 2.82
N GLY A 65 9.66 11.97 3.61
CA GLY A 65 8.52 11.79 4.49
C GLY A 65 8.60 10.48 5.23
N THR A 66 7.58 10.22 6.04
CA THR A 66 7.47 9.01 6.86
C THR A 66 6.26 8.18 6.41
N ILE A 67 6.44 6.88 6.22
CA ILE A 67 5.36 5.96 5.91
C ILE A 67 5.21 4.91 7.02
N GLY A 68 3.96 4.75 7.48
CA GLY A 68 3.60 3.63 8.35
C GLY A 68 3.40 2.37 7.51
N ILE A 69 4.03 1.28 7.87
CA ILE A 69 3.89 -0.01 7.17
C ILE A 69 3.24 -1.01 8.11
N LEU A 70 2.14 -1.63 7.67
CA LEU A 70 1.49 -2.70 8.40
C LEU A 70 1.98 -4.06 7.91
N LEU A 71 2.46 -4.88 8.83
CA LEU A 71 3.03 -6.21 8.58
C LEU A 71 2.19 -7.30 9.26
N MET A 72 2.23 -8.50 8.70
CA MET A 72 1.67 -9.68 9.36
C MET A 72 2.62 -10.17 10.46
N ARG A 73 2.13 -10.19 11.70
CA ARG A 73 2.87 -10.69 12.87
C ARG A 73 3.40 -12.10 12.69
N SER A 74 2.64 -12.98 12.02
CA SER A 74 3.04 -14.36 11.76
C SER A 74 4.33 -14.48 10.97
N TYR A 75 4.51 -13.68 9.92
CA TYR A 75 5.76 -13.66 9.14
C TYR A 75 6.94 -13.10 9.94
N VAL A 76 6.68 -12.06 10.74
CA VAL A 76 7.72 -11.49 11.61
C VAL A 76 8.20 -12.52 12.63
N LEU A 77 7.30 -13.25 13.29
CA LEU A 77 7.65 -14.24 14.29
C LEU A 77 8.28 -15.51 13.72
N SER A 78 7.84 -15.96 12.55
CA SER A 78 8.44 -17.12 11.87
C SER A 78 9.80 -16.82 11.22
N GLY A 79 10.19 -15.54 11.14
CA GLY A 79 11.44 -15.15 10.48
C GLY A 79 11.38 -15.18 8.95
N ASP A 80 10.21 -15.40 8.34
CA ASP A 80 10.01 -15.35 6.88
C ASP A 80 9.79 -13.89 6.43
N THR A 81 10.82 -13.05 6.56
CA THR A 81 10.74 -11.60 6.43
C THR A 81 11.45 -11.01 5.22
N ALA A 82 12.06 -11.83 4.36
CA ALA A 82 12.87 -11.36 3.24
C ALA A 82 12.13 -10.35 2.32
N HIS A 83 10.83 -10.53 2.14
CA HIS A 83 9.98 -9.65 1.34
C HIS A 83 9.74 -8.30 2.04
N TYR A 84 9.60 -8.27 3.37
CA TYR A 84 9.49 -7.05 4.17
C TYR A 84 10.82 -6.29 4.22
N ASP A 85 11.93 -7.03 4.39
CA ASP A 85 13.27 -6.46 4.42
C ASP A 85 13.58 -5.73 3.10
N ALA A 86 13.19 -6.32 1.98
CA ALA A 86 13.35 -5.71 0.66
C ALA A 86 12.53 -4.42 0.49
N VAL A 87 11.29 -4.39 1.01
CA VAL A 87 10.47 -3.17 1.02
C VAL A 87 11.12 -2.09 1.87
N ILE A 88 11.46 -2.41 3.13
CA ILE A 88 12.07 -1.46 4.07
C ILE A 88 13.34 -0.85 3.47
N LYS A 89 14.23 -1.69 2.93
CA LYS A 89 15.46 -1.26 2.27
C LYS A 89 15.19 -0.35 1.07
N ARG A 90 14.25 -0.73 0.19
CA ARG A 90 13.93 0.06 -1.01
C ARG A 90 13.37 1.44 -0.65
N PHE A 91 12.50 1.50 0.37
CA PHE A 91 11.96 2.78 0.83
C PHE A 91 13.05 3.68 1.42
N ALA A 92 14.00 3.12 2.16
CA ALA A 92 15.17 3.87 2.64
C ALA A 92 16.05 4.40 1.48
N GLU A 93 16.23 3.62 0.39
CA GLU A 93 16.94 4.06 -0.82
C GLU A 93 16.23 5.23 -1.52
N HIS A 94 14.90 5.35 -1.40
CA HIS A 94 14.09 6.50 -1.83
C HIS A 94 14.04 7.63 -0.78
N ASN A 95 14.88 7.57 0.26
CA ASN A 95 14.90 8.52 1.37
C ASN A 95 13.53 8.68 2.08
N ILE A 96 12.77 7.60 2.17
CA ILE A 96 11.49 7.54 2.89
C ILE A 96 11.73 6.85 4.24
N GLN A 97 11.47 7.57 5.35
CA GLN A 97 11.49 6.97 6.68
C GLN A 97 10.34 5.98 6.81
N VAL A 98 10.62 4.79 7.34
CA VAL A 98 9.60 3.76 7.55
C VAL A 98 9.34 3.52 9.03
N VAL A 99 8.08 3.25 9.37
CA VAL A 99 7.65 2.77 10.69
C VAL A 99 6.90 1.44 10.49
N PRO A 100 7.63 0.32 10.42
CA PRO A 100 7.03 -0.99 10.15
C PRO A 100 6.44 -1.58 11.43
N ALA A 101 5.13 -1.62 11.51
CA ALA A 101 4.38 -2.10 12.68
C ALA A 101 3.59 -3.36 12.36
N PHE A 102 3.40 -4.21 13.35
CA PHE A 102 2.53 -5.37 13.28
C PHE A 102 1.53 -5.38 14.44
N SER A 103 0.39 -6.04 14.21
CA SER A 103 -0.64 -6.27 15.22
C SER A 103 -0.96 -7.76 15.30
N GLY A 104 -1.35 -8.23 16.48
CA GLY A 104 -1.90 -9.56 16.68
C GLY A 104 -3.30 -9.66 16.09
N GLY A 105 -3.60 -10.81 15.48
CA GLY A 105 -4.86 -11.00 14.78
C GLY A 105 -4.92 -10.28 13.44
N LEU A 106 -6.14 -9.93 13.02
CA LEU A 106 -6.43 -9.29 11.73
C LEU A 106 -7.02 -7.88 11.92
N ASP A 107 -6.66 -7.22 13.01
CA ASP A 107 -7.05 -5.86 13.34
C ASP A 107 -5.81 -4.98 13.48
N ALA A 108 -5.62 -4.06 12.55
CA ALA A 108 -4.46 -3.18 12.54
C ALA A 108 -4.61 -1.96 13.47
N ARG A 109 -5.80 -1.69 14.03
CA ARG A 109 -6.04 -0.51 14.88
C ARG A 109 -5.08 -0.38 16.04
N PRO A 110 -4.75 -1.45 16.81
CA PRO A 110 -3.80 -1.32 17.93
C PRO A 110 -2.41 -0.83 17.50
N ALA A 111 -1.92 -1.27 16.33
CA ALA A 111 -0.65 -0.82 15.80
C ALA A 111 -0.71 0.65 15.32
N ILE A 112 -1.80 1.02 14.67
CA ILE A 112 -2.05 2.39 14.19
C ILE A 112 -2.08 3.37 15.36
N GLU A 113 -2.87 3.06 16.39
CA GLU A 113 -3.01 3.92 17.57
C GLU A 113 -1.69 4.09 18.31
N LYS A 114 -0.93 3.00 18.46
CA LYS A 114 0.32 3.02 19.23
C LYS A 114 1.47 3.70 18.51
N TYR A 115 1.60 3.53 17.19
CA TYR A 115 2.81 3.90 16.45
C TYR A 115 2.60 4.96 15.37
N PHE A 116 1.39 5.15 14.87
CA PHE A 116 1.16 6.10 13.76
C PHE A 116 0.49 7.38 14.24
N LYS A 117 0.07 7.41 15.49
CA LYS A 117 -0.49 8.59 16.16
C LYS A 117 0.36 8.98 17.37
N ASN A 118 0.42 10.26 17.67
CA ASN A 118 0.96 10.79 18.90
C ASN A 118 -0.07 11.79 19.46
N SER A 119 -0.81 11.36 20.47
CA SER A 119 -2.00 12.04 20.97
C SER A 119 -3.03 12.27 19.86
N GLU A 120 -3.22 13.50 19.40
CA GLU A 120 -4.15 13.85 18.31
C GLU A 120 -3.47 14.04 16.94
N LYS A 121 -2.13 13.88 16.87
CA LYS A 121 -1.38 14.12 15.62
C LYS A 121 -0.91 12.81 15.00
N THR A 122 -1.08 12.71 13.71
CA THR A 122 -0.50 11.65 12.92
C THR A 122 0.98 11.92 12.67
N VAL A 123 1.83 10.91 12.89
CA VAL A 123 3.30 11.02 12.75
C VAL A 123 3.82 10.47 11.42
N ILE A 124 2.92 10.00 10.56
CA ILE A 124 3.22 9.46 9.23
C ILE A 124 2.58 10.31 8.13
N ASP A 125 3.14 10.28 6.92
CA ASP A 125 2.65 11.00 5.72
C ASP A 125 1.82 10.09 4.80
N GLY A 126 1.88 8.78 4.99
CA GLY A 126 1.14 7.76 4.25
C GLY A 126 1.10 6.43 4.98
N LEU A 127 0.13 5.61 4.65
CA LEU A 127 -0.06 4.27 5.19
C LEU A 127 0.09 3.23 4.08
N LEU A 128 0.93 2.22 4.30
CA LEU A 128 1.11 1.07 3.42
C LEU A 128 0.75 -0.21 4.17
N SER A 129 -0.24 -0.95 3.71
CA SER A 129 -0.51 -2.30 4.20
C SER A 129 0.19 -3.33 3.32
N LEU A 130 0.95 -4.22 3.95
CA LEU A 130 1.56 -5.40 3.34
C LEU A 130 0.92 -6.70 3.82
N THR A 131 -0.25 -6.59 4.46
CA THR A 131 -0.92 -7.75 5.06
C THR A 131 -1.70 -8.58 4.04
N GLY A 132 -2.14 -7.97 2.93
CA GLY A 132 -2.99 -8.61 1.93
C GLY A 132 -4.44 -8.80 2.40
N PHE A 133 -4.89 -8.04 3.41
CA PHE A 133 -6.24 -8.10 3.95
C PHE A 133 -6.80 -6.71 4.21
N SER A 134 -8.10 -6.64 4.57
CA SER A 134 -8.71 -5.44 5.13
C SER A 134 -7.94 -4.92 6.35
N LEU A 135 -8.02 -3.63 6.59
CA LEU A 135 -7.40 -2.97 7.75
C LEU A 135 -7.99 -3.49 9.07
N VAL A 136 -9.29 -3.79 9.08
CA VAL A 136 -10.02 -4.34 10.23
C VAL A 136 -10.77 -5.59 9.80
N GLY A 137 -10.19 -6.75 10.08
CA GLY A 137 -10.75 -8.04 9.73
C GLY A 137 -9.88 -8.84 8.76
N GLY A 138 -10.40 -9.97 8.30
CA GLY A 138 -9.70 -10.92 7.43
C GLY A 138 -10.63 -11.52 6.38
N PRO A 139 -10.22 -12.63 5.75
CA PRO A 139 -10.97 -13.21 4.62
C PRO A 139 -12.41 -13.62 4.93
N ALA A 140 -12.68 -13.98 6.20
CA ALA A 140 -13.99 -14.46 6.62
C ALA A 140 -14.90 -13.35 7.16
N TYR A 141 -14.33 -12.23 7.59
CA TYR A 141 -15.05 -11.09 8.15
C TYR A 141 -14.21 -9.84 8.01
N ASN A 142 -14.78 -8.79 7.47
CA ASN A 142 -14.17 -7.47 7.45
C ASN A 142 -15.18 -6.42 7.95
N ASP A 143 -14.65 -5.41 8.64
CA ASP A 143 -15.40 -4.26 9.11
C ASP A 143 -14.88 -3.01 8.39
N SER A 144 -15.41 -2.79 7.19
CA SER A 144 -15.00 -1.64 6.37
C SER A 144 -15.44 -0.30 6.96
N GLU A 145 -16.52 -0.25 7.75
CA GLU A 145 -16.94 0.99 8.42
C GLU A 145 -15.93 1.41 9.49
N ALA A 146 -15.47 0.46 10.31
CA ALA A 146 -14.42 0.70 11.28
C ALA A 146 -13.09 1.09 10.59
N ALA A 147 -12.73 0.43 9.49
CA ALA A 147 -11.53 0.75 8.71
C ALA A 147 -11.60 2.18 8.14
N VAL A 148 -12.71 2.54 7.51
CA VAL A 148 -12.95 3.88 6.96
C VAL A 148 -12.92 4.96 8.05
N SER A 149 -13.46 4.67 9.24
CA SER A 149 -13.41 5.60 10.38
C SER A 149 -11.96 5.94 10.75
N VAL A 150 -11.12 4.92 10.94
CA VAL A 150 -9.69 5.09 11.26
C VAL A 150 -8.95 5.83 10.14
N LEU A 151 -9.21 5.48 8.88
CA LEU A 151 -8.56 6.12 7.74
C LEU A 151 -8.96 7.59 7.57
N ARG A 152 -10.20 7.95 7.89
CA ARG A 152 -10.65 9.36 7.93
C ARG A 152 -9.89 10.17 8.98
N GLU A 153 -9.68 9.60 10.17
CA GLU A 153 -8.89 10.26 11.21
C GLU A 153 -7.44 10.45 10.79
N LEU A 154 -6.83 9.44 10.17
CA LEU A 154 -5.48 9.54 9.65
C LEU A 154 -5.36 10.58 8.51
N ASN A 155 -6.40 10.72 7.68
CA ASN A 155 -6.49 11.65 6.55
C ASN A 155 -5.25 11.65 5.66
N MET A 156 -4.84 10.48 5.18
CA MET A 156 -3.66 10.29 4.34
C MET A 156 -3.87 9.22 3.27
N PRO A 157 -3.00 9.13 2.24
CA PRO A 157 -3.04 8.04 1.28
C PRO A 157 -2.88 6.69 1.98
N TYR A 158 -3.77 5.76 1.67
CA TYR A 158 -3.71 4.36 2.10
C TYR A 158 -3.47 3.47 0.89
N VAL A 159 -2.31 2.82 0.85
CA VAL A 159 -1.88 1.91 -0.22
C VAL A 159 -1.92 0.48 0.32
N ALA A 160 -2.51 -0.45 -0.44
CA ALA A 160 -2.45 -1.87 -0.13
C ALA A 160 -1.59 -2.60 -1.16
N ALA A 161 -0.53 -3.23 -0.71
CA ALA A 161 0.27 -4.15 -1.50
C ALA A 161 0.18 -5.55 -0.88
N HIS A 162 0.28 -6.57 -1.71
CA HIS A 162 -0.02 -7.93 -1.28
C HIS A 162 1.01 -8.94 -1.80
N PRO A 163 1.34 -9.96 -0.97
CA PRO A 163 2.11 -11.10 -1.43
C PRO A 163 1.19 -12.11 -2.13
N LEU A 164 1.73 -12.89 -3.06
CA LEU A 164 1.03 -14.01 -3.68
C LEU A 164 1.14 -15.24 -2.78
N GLU A 165 -0.01 -15.73 -2.30
CA GLU A 165 -0.11 -16.90 -1.42
C GLU A 165 -0.53 -18.16 -2.17
N PHE A 166 -1.35 -18.03 -3.22
CA PHE A 166 -1.99 -19.14 -3.92
C PHE A 166 -1.26 -19.53 -5.21
N GLN A 167 -0.41 -18.65 -5.72
CA GLN A 167 0.44 -18.89 -6.87
C GLN A 167 1.86 -18.39 -6.63
N THR A 168 2.82 -18.89 -7.40
CA THR A 168 4.20 -18.40 -7.34
C THR A 168 4.37 -17.14 -8.19
N LEU A 169 5.44 -16.36 -7.92
CA LEU A 169 5.81 -15.23 -8.77
C LEU A 169 5.98 -15.62 -10.23
N SER A 170 6.56 -16.81 -10.49
CA SER A 170 6.76 -17.31 -11.87
C SER A 170 5.44 -17.67 -12.55
N GLN A 171 4.50 -18.29 -11.82
CA GLN A 171 3.17 -18.60 -12.36
C GLN A 171 2.40 -17.32 -12.68
N TRP A 172 2.41 -16.36 -11.77
CA TRP A 172 1.76 -15.06 -11.96
C TRP A 172 2.35 -14.27 -13.13
N SER A 173 3.69 -14.15 -13.20
CA SER A 173 4.36 -13.40 -14.27
C SER A 173 4.21 -14.05 -15.66
N GLY A 174 4.07 -15.37 -15.72
CA GLY A 174 3.81 -16.10 -16.96
C GLY A 174 2.34 -16.20 -17.35
N SER A 175 1.41 -15.71 -16.52
CA SER A 175 -0.03 -15.76 -16.77
C SER A 175 -0.56 -14.48 -17.41
N ASN A 176 -1.27 -14.61 -18.52
CA ASN A 176 -2.02 -13.49 -19.11
C ASN A 176 -3.26 -13.10 -18.28
N GLY A 177 -3.70 -13.96 -17.36
CA GLY A 177 -4.86 -13.71 -16.50
C GLY A 177 -4.56 -12.91 -15.23
N GLY A 178 -3.29 -12.75 -14.86
CA GLY A 178 -2.88 -12.03 -13.65
C GLY A 178 -3.30 -12.76 -12.36
N LEU A 179 -3.98 -12.07 -11.45
CA LEU A 179 -4.49 -12.64 -10.20
C LEU A 179 -5.69 -13.55 -10.45
N GLY A 180 -5.77 -14.66 -9.71
CA GLY A 180 -6.95 -15.51 -9.69
C GLY A 180 -8.15 -14.82 -9.02
N PRO A 181 -9.38 -15.33 -9.21
CA PRO A 181 -10.60 -14.71 -8.63
C PRO A 181 -10.55 -14.57 -7.11
N ILE A 182 -10.04 -15.58 -6.41
CA ILE A 182 -9.90 -15.56 -4.94
C ILE A 182 -8.88 -14.49 -4.52
N GLU A 183 -7.72 -14.44 -5.18
CA GLU A 183 -6.70 -13.43 -4.91
C GLU A 183 -7.22 -12.02 -5.18
N THR A 184 -7.90 -11.82 -6.31
CA THR A 184 -8.49 -10.52 -6.65
C THR A 184 -9.49 -10.07 -5.59
N THR A 185 -10.35 -10.97 -5.14
CA THR A 185 -11.34 -10.63 -4.11
C THR A 185 -10.68 -10.29 -2.77
N MET A 186 -9.80 -11.16 -2.28
CA MET A 186 -9.21 -11.02 -0.95
C MET A 186 -8.16 -9.92 -0.87
N LEU A 187 -7.29 -9.84 -1.90
CA LEU A 187 -6.09 -9.01 -1.83
C LEU A 187 -6.30 -7.62 -2.46
N VAL A 188 -7.32 -7.46 -3.28
CA VAL A 188 -7.62 -6.20 -3.97
C VAL A 188 -8.98 -5.66 -3.53
N ALA A 189 -10.07 -6.38 -3.78
CA ALA A 189 -11.41 -5.83 -3.59
C ALA A 189 -11.73 -5.53 -2.12
N LEU A 190 -11.36 -6.41 -1.17
CA LEU A 190 -11.59 -6.15 0.25
C LEU A 190 -10.81 -4.93 0.76
N PRO A 191 -9.50 -4.76 0.51
CA PRO A 191 -8.80 -3.52 0.87
C PRO A 191 -9.36 -2.26 0.18
N GLU A 192 -9.86 -2.37 -1.07
CA GLU A 192 -10.49 -1.24 -1.76
C GLU A 192 -11.80 -0.80 -1.10
N LEU A 193 -12.56 -1.70 -0.49
CA LEU A 193 -13.74 -1.34 0.31
C LEU A 193 -13.37 -0.48 1.52
N ASP A 194 -12.20 -0.66 2.09
CA ASP A 194 -11.66 0.19 3.15
C ASP A 194 -11.17 1.55 2.63
N GLY A 195 -10.93 1.68 1.34
CA GLY A 195 -10.39 2.88 0.70
C GLY A 195 -8.93 2.76 0.25
N ALA A 196 -8.38 1.54 0.17
CA ALA A 196 -7.04 1.34 -0.35
C ALA A 196 -6.94 1.70 -1.84
N ILE A 197 -5.80 2.24 -2.21
CA ILE A 197 -5.47 2.60 -3.59
C ILE A 197 -4.21 1.87 -4.06
N ASN A 198 -3.96 1.86 -5.36
CA ASN A 198 -2.74 1.33 -5.99
C ASN A 198 -2.42 -0.13 -5.62
N PRO A 199 -3.35 -1.09 -5.77
CA PRO A 199 -3.07 -2.48 -5.47
C PRO A 199 -1.82 -2.95 -6.24
N THR A 200 -0.87 -3.56 -5.52
CA THR A 200 0.43 -3.93 -6.11
C THR A 200 0.89 -5.27 -5.54
N VAL A 201 1.21 -6.21 -6.41
CA VAL A 201 1.93 -7.43 -6.01
C VAL A 201 3.36 -7.04 -5.68
N PHE A 202 3.85 -7.27 -4.46
CA PHE A 202 5.22 -6.93 -4.06
C PHE A 202 6.09 -8.15 -3.75
N ALA A 203 5.46 -9.30 -3.54
CA ALA A 203 6.14 -10.54 -3.14
C ALA A 203 5.32 -11.75 -3.55
N GLY A 204 5.88 -12.91 -3.43
CA GLY A 204 5.18 -14.18 -3.59
C GLY A 204 6.09 -15.36 -3.32
N ARG A 205 5.53 -16.56 -3.31
CA ARG A 205 6.31 -17.76 -3.13
C ARG A 205 7.22 -18.00 -4.32
N HIS A 206 8.41 -18.56 -4.06
CA HIS A 206 9.41 -18.85 -5.10
C HIS A 206 9.46 -20.37 -5.36
N GLY A 207 9.65 -20.76 -6.65
CA GLY A 207 9.89 -22.15 -7.05
C GLY A 207 8.70 -22.87 -7.67
N ASN A 208 9.02 -23.90 -8.48
CA ASN A 208 8.05 -24.74 -9.22
C ASN A 208 7.60 -25.99 -8.46
N SER A 209 8.14 -26.26 -7.28
CA SER A 209 7.82 -27.46 -6.50
C SER A 209 7.70 -27.13 -5.02
N GLY A 210 6.74 -27.77 -4.36
CA GLY A 210 6.20 -27.51 -3.03
C GLY A 210 7.13 -27.49 -1.82
N ASN A 211 8.44 -27.44 -2.00
CA ASN A 211 9.43 -27.43 -0.91
C ASN A 211 10.05 -26.05 -0.62
N GLN A 212 9.86 -25.05 -1.47
CA GLN A 212 10.30 -23.67 -1.19
C GLN A 212 9.10 -22.81 -0.85
N ARG A 213 8.75 -22.78 0.42
CA ARG A 213 7.57 -22.05 0.92
C ARG A 213 7.87 -20.63 1.39
N ALA A 214 9.13 -20.22 1.43
CA ALA A 214 9.51 -18.87 1.86
C ALA A 214 9.02 -17.80 0.88
N MET A 215 8.63 -16.67 1.43
CA MET A 215 8.26 -15.50 0.64
C MET A 215 9.48 -14.83 0.03
N ALA A 216 9.44 -14.60 -1.28
CA ALA A 216 10.47 -13.89 -2.00
C ALA A 216 9.99 -12.51 -2.46
N PRO A 217 10.83 -11.47 -2.40
CA PRO A 217 10.51 -10.15 -2.90
C PRO A 217 10.45 -10.13 -4.44
N CYS A 218 9.55 -9.32 -4.99
CA CYS A 218 9.55 -8.91 -6.38
C CYS A 218 10.18 -7.51 -6.50
N ASN A 219 11.49 -7.43 -6.69
CA ASN A 219 12.25 -6.19 -6.60
C ASN A 219 11.76 -5.11 -7.58
N GLU A 220 11.37 -5.49 -8.80
CA GLU A 220 10.79 -4.57 -9.78
C GLU A 220 9.52 -3.90 -9.22
N ARG A 221 8.61 -4.71 -8.67
CA ARG A 221 7.34 -4.22 -8.14
C ARG A 221 7.50 -3.43 -6.85
N ILE A 222 8.44 -3.81 -6.01
CA ILE A 222 8.81 -3.05 -4.80
C ILE A 222 9.36 -1.67 -5.19
N ASN A 223 10.15 -1.57 -6.27
CA ASN A 223 10.62 -0.28 -6.75
C ASN A 223 9.46 0.61 -7.21
N ILE A 224 8.54 0.08 -8.02
CA ILE A 224 7.33 0.79 -8.45
C ILE A 224 6.48 1.23 -7.25
N LEU A 225 6.35 0.38 -6.23
CA LEU A 225 5.62 0.69 -5.01
C LEU A 225 6.26 1.87 -4.25
N ALA A 226 7.59 1.86 -4.09
CA ALA A 226 8.32 2.93 -3.44
C ALA A 226 8.18 4.26 -4.21
N GLU A 227 8.34 4.26 -5.54
CA GLU A 227 8.14 5.44 -6.39
C GLU A 227 6.72 6.02 -6.28
N ARG A 228 5.70 5.17 -6.23
CA ARG A 228 4.30 5.60 -6.07
C ARG A 228 4.08 6.24 -4.71
N CYS A 229 4.56 5.61 -3.64
CA CYS A 229 4.46 6.16 -2.29
C CYS A 229 5.20 7.49 -2.15
N GLU A 230 6.42 7.60 -2.72
CA GLU A 230 7.18 8.84 -2.76
C GLU A 230 6.38 9.97 -3.44
N LYS A 231 5.82 9.70 -4.62
CA LYS A 231 5.00 10.68 -5.36
C LYS A 231 3.75 11.11 -4.58
N LEU A 232 3.10 10.20 -3.87
CA LEU A 232 1.93 10.52 -3.03
C LEU A 232 2.33 11.42 -1.85
N ILE A 233 3.46 11.13 -1.18
CA ILE A 233 3.99 11.95 -0.08
C ILE A 233 4.35 13.35 -0.60
N LEU A 234 5.10 13.43 -1.70
CA LEU A 234 5.51 14.69 -2.30
C LEU A 234 4.31 15.53 -2.75
N LEU A 235 3.30 14.90 -3.39
CA LEU A 235 2.08 15.58 -3.81
C LEU A 235 1.33 16.18 -2.61
N ARG A 236 1.30 15.48 -1.49
CA ARG A 236 0.66 15.94 -0.27
C ARG A 236 1.38 17.16 0.33
N LYS A 237 2.71 17.16 0.32
CA LYS A 237 3.55 18.27 0.84
C LYS A 237 3.65 19.45 -0.11
N LYS A 238 3.32 19.26 -1.38
CA LYS A 238 3.40 20.29 -2.40
C LYS A 238 2.36 21.39 -2.16
N SER A 239 2.77 22.66 -2.25
CA SER A 239 1.84 23.77 -2.18
C SER A 239 0.82 23.72 -3.33
N VAL A 240 -0.39 24.19 -3.08
CA VAL A 240 -1.52 24.12 -4.04
C VAL A 240 -1.14 24.76 -5.37
N ALA A 241 -0.52 25.96 -5.36
CA ALA A 241 -0.08 26.66 -6.55
C ALA A 241 0.91 25.86 -7.43
N ASN A 242 1.69 24.97 -6.82
CA ASN A 242 2.68 24.16 -7.54
C ASN A 242 2.14 22.81 -8.04
N LYS A 243 0.89 22.46 -7.71
CA LYS A 243 0.29 21.20 -8.17
C LYS A 243 -0.06 21.28 -9.64
N LYS A 244 0.31 20.27 -10.43
CA LYS A 244 -0.09 20.11 -11.83
C LYS A 244 -1.26 19.15 -11.90
N ILE A 245 -2.34 19.58 -12.57
CA ILE A 245 -3.58 18.82 -12.68
C ILE A 245 -3.86 18.57 -14.16
N ALA A 246 -4.20 17.33 -14.49
CA ALA A 246 -4.74 16.95 -15.79
C ALA A 246 -6.21 16.58 -15.63
N ILE A 247 -7.08 17.18 -16.42
CA ILE A 247 -8.50 16.87 -16.48
C ILE A 247 -8.76 16.16 -17.81
N ILE A 248 -9.24 14.91 -17.73
CA ILE A 248 -9.55 14.10 -18.91
C ILE A 248 -11.04 14.20 -19.17
N ILE A 249 -11.40 14.71 -20.35
CA ILE A 249 -12.78 14.79 -20.82
C ILE A 249 -13.03 13.60 -21.74
N PHE A 250 -14.04 12.81 -21.42
CA PHE A 250 -14.47 11.71 -22.27
C PHE A 250 -15.21 12.22 -23.50
N GLY A 251 -14.89 11.69 -24.68
CA GLY A 251 -15.54 12.03 -25.95
C GLY A 251 -15.86 10.75 -26.74
N PHE A 252 -17.12 10.31 -26.72
CA PHE A 252 -17.58 9.17 -27.50
C PHE A 252 -18.95 9.47 -28.12
N PRO A 253 -19.16 9.19 -29.41
CA PRO A 253 -18.17 8.78 -30.43
C PRO A 253 -17.09 9.84 -30.68
N PRO A 254 -15.92 9.48 -31.26
CA PRO A 254 -14.76 10.36 -31.39
C PRO A 254 -14.96 11.43 -32.48
N ASN A 255 -15.73 12.47 -32.13
CA ASN A 255 -15.92 13.66 -32.98
C ASN A 255 -16.07 14.89 -32.07
N ALA A 256 -15.84 16.08 -32.65
CA ALA A 256 -15.90 17.34 -31.91
C ALA A 256 -17.27 17.63 -31.29
N GLY A 257 -18.34 17.17 -31.90
CA GLY A 257 -19.71 17.35 -31.39
C GLY A 257 -20.00 16.46 -30.15
N ALA A 258 -19.26 15.35 -29.98
CA ALA A 258 -19.44 14.44 -28.86
C ALA A 258 -18.45 14.72 -27.70
N ALA A 259 -17.49 15.64 -27.87
CA ALA A 259 -16.55 15.97 -26.83
C ALA A 259 -17.25 16.50 -25.58
N GLY A 260 -16.96 15.90 -24.44
CA GLY A 260 -17.58 16.27 -23.17
C GLY A 260 -19.05 15.92 -23.05
N THR A 261 -19.55 14.92 -23.80
CA THR A 261 -20.94 14.45 -23.62
C THR A 261 -21.01 13.44 -22.48
N ALA A 262 -21.93 13.66 -21.55
CA ALA A 262 -22.29 12.71 -20.51
C ALA A 262 -23.77 12.83 -20.20
N ALA A 263 -24.45 11.71 -20.00
CA ALA A 263 -25.88 11.71 -19.70
C ALA A 263 -26.16 12.55 -18.43
N TYR A 264 -27.09 13.47 -18.53
CA TYR A 264 -27.57 14.32 -17.43
C TYR A 264 -26.52 15.26 -16.79
N LEU A 265 -25.33 15.41 -17.41
CA LEU A 265 -24.28 16.28 -16.91
C LEU A 265 -23.96 17.39 -17.91
N ASN A 266 -24.02 18.65 -17.47
CA ASN A 266 -23.45 19.78 -18.21
C ASN A 266 -21.93 19.79 -17.99
N VAL A 267 -21.19 19.07 -18.82
CA VAL A 267 -19.74 18.82 -18.63
C VAL A 267 -18.93 20.11 -18.65
N PHE A 268 -19.13 20.99 -19.67
CA PHE A 268 -18.38 22.25 -19.76
C PHE A 268 -18.75 23.23 -18.65
N GLY A 269 -20.04 23.31 -18.29
CA GLY A 269 -20.48 24.14 -17.16
C GLY A 269 -19.92 23.65 -15.83
N SER A 270 -19.84 22.31 -15.62
CA SER A 270 -19.25 21.71 -14.43
C SER A 270 -17.74 21.94 -14.39
N LEU A 271 -17.04 21.75 -15.51
CA LEU A 271 -15.60 22.01 -15.62
C LEU A 271 -15.26 23.46 -15.32
N TYR A 272 -16.01 24.41 -15.90
CA TYR A 272 -15.83 25.84 -15.66
C TYR A 272 -15.96 26.18 -14.17
N ARG A 273 -17.01 25.69 -13.51
CA ARG A 273 -17.18 25.88 -12.05
C ARG A 273 -16.07 25.25 -11.24
N THR A 274 -15.59 24.07 -11.62
CA THR A 274 -14.45 23.42 -10.99
C THR A 274 -13.19 24.28 -11.13
N MET A 275 -12.91 24.82 -12.30
CA MET A 275 -11.77 25.73 -12.52
C MET A 275 -11.87 27.00 -11.69
N LEU A 276 -13.05 27.60 -11.59
CA LEU A 276 -13.29 28.75 -10.71
C LEU A 276 -12.98 28.42 -9.25
N GLN A 277 -13.47 27.28 -8.76
CA GLN A 277 -13.19 26.85 -7.39
C GLN A 277 -11.70 26.56 -7.17
N MET A 278 -11.05 25.90 -8.11
CA MET A 278 -9.59 25.64 -8.02
C MET A 278 -8.80 26.95 -7.92
N LYS A 279 -9.17 27.97 -8.68
CA LYS A 279 -8.53 29.29 -8.60
C LYS A 279 -8.72 29.90 -7.21
N LEU A 280 -9.94 29.82 -6.64
CA LEU A 280 -10.22 30.28 -5.28
C LEU A 280 -9.42 29.50 -4.22
N ASP A 281 -9.20 28.21 -4.44
CA ASP A 281 -8.42 27.34 -3.56
C ASP A 281 -6.90 27.55 -3.71
N GLY A 282 -6.46 28.46 -4.59
CA GLY A 282 -5.07 28.88 -4.74
C GLY A 282 -4.26 28.07 -5.76
N TYR A 283 -4.93 27.34 -6.66
CA TYR A 283 -4.24 26.72 -7.79
C TYR A 283 -3.80 27.79 -8.80
N ASP A 284 -2.61 27.63 -9.37
CA ASP A 284 -2.09 28.49 -10.43
C ASP A 284 -2.69 28.06 -11.78
N ILE A 285 -3.88 28.58 -12.06
CA ILE A 285 -4.61 28.29 -13.29
C ILE A 285 -5.22 29.56 -13.89
N GLU A 286 -5.28 29.63 -15.21
CA GLU A 286 -6.07 30.59 -15.96
C GLU A 286 -7.49 30.05 -16.16
N VAL A 287 -8.47 30.82 -15.81
CA VAL A 287 -9.90 30.46 -16.00
C VAL A 287 -10.42 31.28 -17.15
N PRO A 288 -11.00 30.67 -18.21
CA PRO A 288 -11.65 31.39 -19.30
C PRO A 288 -12.75 32.34 -18.80
N SER A 289 -13.12 33.32 -19.58
CA SER A 289 -14.13 34.31 -19.18
C SER A 289 -15.57 33.76 -19.17
N SER A 290 -15.82 32.70 -19.93
CA SER A 290 -17.12 32.03 -20.03
C SER A 290 -17.00 30.53 -20.30
N VAL A 291 -18.15 29.85 -20.18
CA VAL A 291 -18.26 28.41 -20.52
C VAL A 291 -18.04 28.20 -22.03
N GLU A 292 -18.52 29.13 -22.86
CA GLU A 292 -18.36 29.09 -24.30
C GLU A 292 -16.88 29.21 -24.70
N GLU A 293 -16.16 30.15 -24.11
CA GLU A 293 -14.73 30.31 -24.34
C GLU A 293 -13.96 29.06 -23.91
N LEU A 294 -14.28 28.47 -22.74
CA LEU A 294 -13.69 27.19 -22.30
C LEU A 294 -13.93 26.07 -23.31
N ARG A 295 -15.16 25.98 -23.83
CA ARG A 295 -15.51 24.99 -24.85
C ARG A 295 -14.70 25.18 -26.12
N ASP A 296 -14.58 26.41 -26.60
CA ASP A 296 -13.82 26.76 -27.80
C ASP A 296 -12.34 26.46 -27.62
N GLN A 297 -11.75 26.75 -26.46
CA GLN A 297 -10.37 26.41 -26.13
C GLN A 297 -10.14 24.91 -26.11
N VAL A 298 -11.05 24.11 -25.54
CA VAL A 298 -10.93 22.66 -25.50
C VAL A 298 -11.09 22.04 -26.87
N LEU A 299 -12.03 22.53 -27.70
CA LEU A 299 -12.29 21.94 -29.02
C LEU A 299 -11.29 22.37 -30.08
N ASN A 300 -10.83 23.63 -30.03
CA ASN A 300 -10.02 24.23 -31.10
C ASN A 300 -8.64 24.75 -30.66
N GLY A 301 -8.35 24.73 -29.37
CA GLY A 301 -7.32 25.53 -28.72
C GLY A 301 -5.89 25.39 -29.24
N ASN A 302 -5.50 24.28 -29.81
CA ASN A 302 -4.13 24.11 -30.34
C ASN A 302 -4.08 23.58 -31.78
N SER A 303 -5.18 23.63 -32.50
CA SER A 303 -5.25 23.20 -33.90
C SER A 303 -4.32 23.99 -34.81
N SER A 304 -4.10 25.27 -34.53
CA SER A 304 -3.14 26.14 -35.27
C SER A 304 -1.68 25.68 -35.09
N LYS A 305 -1.35 25.05 -33.96
CA LYS A 305 0.00 24.57 -33.67
C LYS A 305 0.27 23.16 -34.21
N PHE A 306 -0.73 22.29 -34.22
CA PHE A 306 -0.57 20.87 -34.52
C PHE A 306 -1.37 20.38 -35.74
N GLY A 307 -2.21 21.22 -36.34
CA GLY A 307 -3.04 20.92 -37.51
C GLY A 307 -4.54 21.01 -37.21
N GLN A 308 -5.36 21.15 -38.24
CA GLN A 308 -6.79 21.42 -38.11
C GLN A 308 -7.61 20.28 -37.47
N ASP A 309 -7.14 19.05 -37.61
CA ASP A 309 -7.88 17.84 -37.17
C ASP A 309 -7.43 17.30 -35.83
N ALA A 310 -6.48 17.96 -35.17
CA ALA A 310 -5.90 17.43 -33.94
C ALA A 310 -5.73 18.50 -32.88
N ASN A 311 -6.44 18.34 -31.78
CA ASN A 311 -6.22 19.10 -30.56
C ASN A 311 -5.19 18.32 -29.70
N VAL A 312 -3.90 18.48 -30.01
CA VAL A 312 -2.82 17.65 -29.48
C VAL A 312 -1.93 18.47 -28.56
N ALA A 313 -1.64 17.97 -27.35
CA ALA A 313 -0.73 18.62 -26.41
C ALA A 313 0.75 18.33 -26.74
N CYS A 314 1.05 17.12 -27.19
CA CYS A 314 2.39 16.71 -27.61
C CYS A 314 2.29 15.58 -28.66
N ARG A 315 3.35 15.39 -29.44
CA ARG A 315 3.56 14.18 -30.23
C ARG A 315 4.61 13.33 -29.55
N VAL A 316 4.37 12.04 -29.51
CA VAL A 316 5.34 11.04 -29.04
C VAL A 316 5.77 10.29 -30.29
N ASP A 317 7.08 10.30 -30.59
CA ASP A 317 7.70 9.59 -31.71
C ASP A 317 7.85 8.10 -31.37
#